data_5932932439e3972eebe3194eecdb0449
#
_entry.id   5932932439e3972eebe3194eecdb0449
#
_cell.length_a   1.000
_cell.length_b   1.000
_cell.length_c   1.000
_cell.angle_alpha   90.00
_cell.angle_beta   90.00
_cell.angle_gamma   90.00
#
_symmetry.space_group_name_H-M   'P 1'
#
loop_
_entity.id
_entity.type
_entity.pdbx_description
1 polymer ?
#
loop_
_entity_poly.entity_id
_entity_poly.type
_entity_poly.pdbx_seq_one_letter_code
_entity_poly.pdbx_strand_id
1 'polypeptide(L)'
;MSSSEITWRDGAEERMKSIFLSTDDRSSASDFLASHITDWPSRYHLDRRRTNILRPINFDKSMRVLDVGAGTGVMSRYAAEKGAEVVALEGDSMRAELASLRCEGLNVDVRCGSVNDFDDSEGFDLILVIGVLEYATNHPAGSSGFLKKLSQLLNPDGSIVIAIENQMGLAYWMGANEDHLNEPWVGLEGYVSTSSVKTFSKPVLSSLLTDAGFKHQNWLYPFPDYKLPLTILSDRAYMENDRVDLIDQLVGSPVDRSRSGVLPFFDTRALHRQVVDSDMGQDMSNSFLVICRLNESKSILDEDVIAWRFSGDRKKDFLGVRQVTVEDGTRKINRKPAYENISSESSWLIQKNDESPSEKYVSGPNLEQLALRSLREGNLKDFETLLSKFDDWLTLNTCTPSMNSDTHPFLTDLSAEVLNEELLDCGFDNLVFEDGVLKLIDDEWSASGGVNADLAIARSLWKLSYLIVKSGSKVPWTSNMSIEDLTVKFLEMFPKDLRNDLLTDFYKAEASLRSVVMSGQITDHLEDLYETNRRSVNSAFSIHSTQASFRSKFSWLKRFPGGRLLARWTRPR
;
A
#
# COMPACT_ATOMS: atom_id res chain seq x y z
N MET A 1 13.83 41.79 7.66
CA MET A 1 13.11 40.97 8.66
C MET A 1 13.59 39.55 8.42
N SER A 2 14.19 38.91 9.41
CA SER A 2 14.75 37.57 9.24
C SER A 2 13.61 36.61 8.86
N SER A 3 13.76 35.93 7.73
CA SER A 3 12.92 34.78 7.41
C SER A 3 12.99 33.81 8.58
N SER A 4 11.87 33.59 9.27
CA SER A 4 11.80 32.54 10.28
C SER A 4 12.09 31.22 9.57
N GLU A 5 13.23 30.63 9.87
CA GLU A 5 13.61 29.31 9.37
C GLU A 5 12.50 28.33 9.76
N ILE A 6 11.88 27.70 8.77
CA ILE A 6 10.85 26.67 9.00
C ILE A 6 11.62 25.42 9.39
N THR A 7 11.65 25.08 10.66
CA THR A 7 12.26 23.86 11.17
C THR A 7 11.23 22.75 11.26
N TRP A 8 11.31 21.83 10.34
CA TRP A 8 10.51 20.61 10.35
C TRP A 8 11.44 19.38 10.30
N ARG A 9 11.69 18.76 11.45
CA ARG A 9 12.61 17.62 11.58
C ARG A 9 11.98 16.50 12.36
N ASP A 10 12.19 15.25 11.90
CA ASP A 10 11.75 14.03 12.58
C ASP A 10 12.87 13.33 13.37
N GLY A 11 14.08 13.91 13.36
CA GLY A 11 15.25 13.43 14.09
C GLY A 11 16.07 12.38 13.34
N ALA A 12 15.71 12.05 12.09
CA ALA A 12 16.46 11.10 11.26
C ALA A 12 17.49 11.78 10.35
N GLU A 13 17.52 13.10 10.26
CA GLU A 13 18.26 13.86 9.25
C GLU A 13 19.77 13.54 9.25
N GLU A 14 20.43 13.53 10.42
CA GLU A 14 21.87 13.19 10.50
C GLU A 14 22.15 11.76 10.06
N ARG A 15 21.28 10.82 10.43
CA ARG A 15 21.37 9.43 9.96
C ARG A 15 21.17 9.34 8.45
N MET A 16 20.19 10.04 7.89
CA MET A 16 19.97 10.10 6.45
C MET A 16 21.18 10.64 5.71
N LYS A 17 21.80 11.71 6.24
CA LYS A 17 23.03 12.28 5.68
C LYS A 17 24.15 11.24 5.62
N SER A 18 24.37 10.52 6.71
CA SER A 18 25.39 9.46 6.78
C SER A 18 25.12 8.35 5.75
N ILE A 19 23.86 7.93 5.60
CA ILE A 19 23.46 6.91 4.63
C ILE A 19 23.69 7.41 3.19
N PHE A 20 23.26 8.63 2.85
CA PHE A 20 23.43 9.17 1.50
C PHE A 20 24.91 9.37 1.12
N LEU A 21 25.77 9.72 2.08
CA LEU A 21 27.20 9.84 1.85
C LEU A 21 27.93 8.50 1.74
N SER A 22 27.34 7.40 2.20
CA SER A 22 27.94 6.06 2.17
C SER A 22 27.65 5.27 0.89
N THR A 23 26.88 5.84 -0.06
CA THR A 23 26.51 5.16 -1.32
C THR A 23 26.46 6.14 -2.50
N ASP A 24 26.79 5.62 -3.68
CA ASP A 24 26.55 6.31 -4.95
C ASP A 24 25.14 6.03 -5.49
N ASP A 25 24.52 4.89 -5.08
CA ASP A 25 23.14 4.54 -5.47
C ASP A 25 22.13 5.17 -4.51
N ARG A 26 21.73 6.39 -4.82
CA ARG A 26 20.66 7.13 -4.14
C ARG A 26 19.35 7.11 -4.93
N SER A 27 19.23 6.20 -5.90
CA SER A 27 18.06 6.11 -6.78
C SER A 27 16.78 5.82 -6.00
N SER A 28 15.65 6.17 -6.63
CA SER A 28 14.32 5.87 -6.07
C SER A 28 14.06 4.36 -5.93
N ALA A 29 14.87 3.51 -6.59
CA ALA A 29 14.80 2.06 -6.58
C ALA A 29 15.86 1.38 -5.73
N SER A 30 16.76 2.12 -5.07
CA SER A 30 17.95 1.60 -4.40
C SER A 30 17.64 0.52 -3.36
N ASP A 31 18.21 -0.68 -3.54
CA ASP A 31 18.18 -1.75 -2.54
C ASP A 31 19.03 -1.42 -1.33
N PHE A 32 20.12 -0.65 -1.53
CA PHE A 32 20.96 -0.18 -0.45
C PHE A 32 20.18 0.74 0.49
N LEU A 33 19.48 1.75 -0.03
CA LEU A 33 18.66 2.64 0.80
C LEU A 33 17.57 1.86 1.53
N ALA A 34 16.88 0.95 0.86
CA ALA A 34 15.84 0.11 1.45
C ALA A 34 16.37 -0.77 2.60
N SER A 35 17.62 -1.25 2.53
CA SER A 35 18.24 -2.07 3.60
C SER A 35 18.51 -1.30 4.90
N HIS A 36 18.47 0.04 4.86
CA HIS A 36 18.66 0.92 6.03
C HIS A 36 17.35 1.34 6.72
N ILE A 37 16.22 0.74 6.34
CA ILE A 37 14.93 0.98 6.98
C ILE A 37 14.86 0.22 8.31
N THR A 38 14.84 0.96 9.43
CA THR A 38 14.80 0.38 10.78
C THR A 38 13.64 0.91 11.63
N ASP A 39 13.05 2.03 11.26
CA ASP A 39 11.97 2.71 11.97
C ASP A 39 11.06 3.49 11.01
N TRP A 40 10.04 4.17 11.53
CA TRP A 40 9.12 4.93 10.69
C TRP A 40 9.80 6.10 9.96
N PRO A 41 10.63 6.96 10.60
CA PRO A 41 11.33 8.02 9.88
C PRO A 41 12.20 7.50 8.73
N SER A 42 13.02 6.45 8.95
CA SER A 42 13.81 5.86 7.88
C SER A 42 12.94 5.25 6.78
N ARG A 43 11.83 4.60 7.14
CA ARG A 43 10.85 4.09 6.17
C ARG A 43 10.26 5.23 5.32
N TYR A 44 9.85 6.31 5.95
CA TYR A 44 9.29 7.46 5.25
C TYR A 44 10.24 8.06 4.22
N HIS A 45 11.55 8.09 4.52
CA HIS A 45 12.55 8.70 3.64
C HIS A 45 13.18 7.72 2.64
N LEU A 46 13.29 6.42 2.96
CA LEU A 46 14.07 5.47 2.17
C LEU A 46 13.22 4.42 1.45
N ASP A 47 11.96 4.26 1.82
CA ASP A 47 11.10 3.24 1.21
C ASP A 47 10.74 3.64 -0.23
N ARG A 48 11.06 2.76 -1.18
CA ARG A 48 10.81 3.00 -2.60
C ARG A 48 9.32 3.08 -2.95
N ARG A 49 8.43 2.53 -2.09
CA ARG A 49 6.97 2.67 -2.25
C ARG A 49 6.50 4.13 -2.14
N ARG A 50 7.30 5.02 -1.56
CA ARG A 50 7.02 6.47 -1.55
C ARG A 50 6.75 7.01 -2.95
N THR A 51 7.49 6.53 -3.95
CA THR A 51 7.37 7.02 -5.33
C THR A 51 6.15 6.44 -6.06
N ASN A 52 5.49 5.43 -5.51
CA ASN A 52 4.29 4.86 -6.11
C ASN A 52 3.18 5.90 -6.28
N ILE A 53 3.15 6.93 -5.41
CA ILE A 53 2.16 8.02 -5.50
C ILE A 53 2.27 8.82 -6.82
N LEU A 54 3.45 8.88 -7.41
CA LEU A 54 3.70 9.58 -8.67
C LEU A 54 3.62 8.68 -9.91
N ARG A 55 3.53 7.35 -9.76
CA ARG A 55 3.49 6.43 -10.90
C ARG A 55 2.26 6.54 -11.82
N PRO A 56 1.08 7.02 -11.36
CA PRO A 56 -0.03 7.33 -12.26
C PRO A 56 0.27 8.48 -13.23
N ILE A 57 1.25 9.32 -12.92
CA ILE A 57 1.55 10.54 -13.68
C ILE A 57 2.46 10.22 -14.86
N ASN A 58 2.05 10.64 -16.03
CA ASN A 58 2.87 10.58 -17.23
C ASN A 58 3.82 11.78 -17.28
N PHE A 59 5.08 11.56 -16.88
CA PHE A 59 6.13 12.56 -16.99
C PHE A 59 6.61 12.67 -18.44
N ASP A 60 6.78 13.90 -18.90
CA ASP A 60 7.45 14.22 -20.16
C ASP A 60 8.85 14.81 -19.86
N LYS A 61 9.85 14.49 -20.69
CA LYS A 61 11.22 14.98 -20.55
C LYS A 61 11.36 16.50 -20.70
N SER A 62 10.35 17.14 -21.29
CA SER A 62 10.29 18.59 -21.43
C SER A 62 9.63 19.28 -20.23
N MET A 63 9.03 18.53 -19.29
CA MET A 63 8.33 19.11 -18.14
C MET A 63 9.28 19.81 -17.18
N ARG A 64 8.90 21.02 -16.80
CA ARG A 64 9.48 21.76 -15.69
C ARG A 64 8.62 21.58 -14.44
N VAL A 65 9.20 20.99 -13.40
CA VAL A 65 8.48 20.53 -12.20
C VAL A 65 8.93 21.34 -10.97
N LEU A 66 7.98 21.84 -10.19
CA LEU A 66 8.23 22.39 -8.85
C LEU A 66 7.78 21.38 -7.80
N ASP A 67 8.70 20.92 -6.95
CA ASP A 67 8.40 20.08 -5.78
C ASP A 67 8.40 20.96 -4.52
N VAL A 68 7.19 21.26 -4.00
CA VAL A 68 6.99 22.15 -2.86
C VAL A 68 7.07 21.35 -1.57
N GLY A 69 7.98 21.72 -0.67
CA GLY A 69 8.27 20.96 0.55
C GLY A 69 8.97 19.65 0.22
N ALA A 70 10.03 19.73 -0.59
CA ALA A 70 10.72 18.56 -1.16
C ALA A 70 11.26 17.56 -0.12
N GLY A 71 11.37 17.99 1.16
CA GLY A 71 11.88 17.17 2.25
C GLY A 71 13.30 16.68 1.95
N THR A 72 13.50 15.36 1.96
CA THR A 72 14.79 14.74 1.61
C THR A 72 14.92 14.42 0.10
N GLY A 73 14.11 15.02 -0.76
CA GLY A 73 14.22 14.94 -2.22
C GLY A 73 13.69 13.65 -2.85
N VAL A 74 12.79 12.90 -2.21
CA VAL A 74 12.28 11.62 -2.74
C VAL A 74 11.51 11.84 -4.03
N MET A 75 10.56 12.77 -4.06
CA MET A 75 9.70 13.06 -5.20
C MET A 75 10.48 13.79 -6.30
N SER A 76 11.32 14.75 -5.90
CA SER A 76 12.21 15.48 -6.81
C SER A 76 13.12 14.52 -7.59
N ARG A 77 13.77 13.57 -6.88
CA ARG A 77 14.61 12.57 -7.53
C ARG A 77 13.82 11.71 -8.51
N TYR A 78 12.66 11.19 -8.10
CA TYR A 78 11.84 10.36 -8.98
C TYR A 78 11.41 11.10 -10.25
N ALA A 79 10.97 12.35 -10.13
CA ALA A 79 10.59 13.16 -11.30
C ALA A 79 11.79 13.39 -12.24
N ALA A 80 12.98 13.69 -11.70
CA ALA A 80 14.20 13.86 -12.46
C ALA A 80 14.68 12.55 -13.12
N GLU A 81 14.52 11.39 -12.44
CA GLU A 81 14.79 10.07 -13.03
C GLU A 81 13.84 9.75 -14.21
N LYS A 82 12.66 10.38 -14.27
CA LYS A 82 11.74 10.34 -15.42
C LYS A 82 12.09 11.35 -16.52
N GLY A 83 13.12 12.17 -16.30
CA GLY A 83 13.68 13.11 -17.26
C GLY A 83 13.21 14.54 -17.11
N ALA A 84 12.38 14.88 -16.12
CA ALA A 84 11.92 16.24 -15.88
C ALA A 84 13.07 17.15 -15.37
N GLU A 85 12.97 18.45 -15.66
CA GLU A 85 13.70 19.50 -14.98
C GLU A 85 12.98 19.82 -13.66
N VAL A 86 13.66 19.74 -12.53
CA VAL A 86 13.03 19.88 -11.22
C VAL A 86 13.61 21.04 -10.44
N VAL A 87 12.74 21.90 -9.91
CA VAL A 87 13.07 22.84 -8.84
C VAL A 87 12.51 22.24 -7.53
N ALA A 88 13.38 21.89 -6.61
CA ALA A 88 13.04 21.33 -5.30
C ALA A 88 13.08 22.44 -4.24
N LEU A 89 11.92 22.88 -3.76
CA LEU A 89 11.81 23.96 -2.77
C LEU A 89 11.56 23.36 -1.37
N GLU A 90 12.51 23.59 -0.45
CA GLU A 90 12.43 23.06 0.92
C GLU A 90 12.72 24.15 1.96
N GLY A 91 11.90 24.25 3.00
CA GLY A 91 12.00 25.30 4.02
C GLY A 91 13.08 25.05 5.07
N ASP A 92 13.40 23.79 5.39
CA ASP A 92 14.44 23.41 6.35
C ASP A 92 15.79 23.24 5.64
N SER A 93 16.80 23.99 6.08
CA SER A 93 18.13 24.00 5.46
C SER A 93 18.81 22.63 5.46
N MET A 94 18.64 21.84 6.52
CA MET A 94 19.22 20.50 6.61
C MET A 94 18.52 19.52 5.66
N ARG A 95 17.21 19.59 5.52
CA ARG A 95 16.47 18.79 4.55
C ARG A 95 16.78 19.21 3.11
N ALA A 96 16.95 20.50 2.84
CA ALA A 96 17.43 20.97 1.55
C ALA A 96 18.82 20.42 1.20
N GLU A 97 19.75 20.35 2.19
CA GLU A 97 21.05 19.69 2.00
C GLU A 97 20.87 18.20 1.66
N LEU A 98 19.98 17.49 2.36
CA LEU A 98 19.70 16.08 2.09
C LEU A 98 19.09 15.88 0.69
N ALA A 99 18.20 16.76 0.27
CA ALA A 99 17.63 16.74 -1.08
C ALA A 99 18.73 16.95 -2.13
N SER A 100 19.65 17.89 -1.92
CA SER A 100 20.80 18.12 -2.80
C SER A 100 21.69 16.88 -2.90
N LEU A 101 22.03 16.25 -1.78
CA LEU A 101 22.82 15.01 -1.77
C LEU A 101 22.09 13.88 -2.50
N ARG A 102 20.80 13.72 -2.24
CA ARG A 102 19.99 12.67 -2.87
C ARG A 102 19.88 12.84 -4.37
N CYS A 103 19.74 14.07 -4.84
CA CYS A 103 19.52 14.40 -6.26
C CYS A 103 20.82 14.69 -7.02
N GLU A 104 21.98 14.50 -6.40
CA GLU A 104 23.28 14.74 -7.04
C GLU A 104 23.39 14.01 -8.38
N GLY A 105 23.85 14.71 -9.41
CA GLY A 105 24.01 14.20 -10.77
C GLY A 105 22.75 14.20 -11.64
N LEU A 106 21.62 14.69 -11.11
CA LEU A 106 20.36 14.83 -11.85
C LEU A 106 20.05 16.31 -12.15
N ASN A 107 19.10 16.56 -13.04
CA ASN A 107 18.63 17.91 -13.36
C ASN A 107 17.66 18.42 -12.29
N VAL A 108 18.20 18.69 -11.09
CA VAL A 108 17.45 19.17 -9.93
C VAL A 108 18.13 20.39 -9.34
N ASP A 109 17.43 21.51 -9.27
CA ASP A 109 17.83 22.75 -8.59
C ASP A 109 17.16 22.78 -7.20
N VAL A 110 17.96 22.60 -6.14
CA VAL A 110 17.44 22.61 -4.76
C VAL A 110 17.57 24.01 -4.18
N ARG A 111 16.43 24.59 -3.81
CA ARG A 111 16.33 25.93 -3.21
C ARG A 111 15.80 25.83 -1.78
N CYS A 112 16.57 26.41 -0.84
CA CYS A 112 16.12 26.53 0.54
C CYS A 112 15.30 27.81 0.71
N GLY A 113 14.02 27.69 1.07
CA GLY A 113 13.16 28.84 1.24
C GLY A 113 11.67 28.51 1.38
N SER A 114 10.87 29.55 1.57
CA SER A 114 9.42 29.45 1.67
C SER A 114 8.77 29.71 0.32
N VAL A 115 7.69 28.99 0.03
CA VAL A 115 6.86 29.26 -1.17
C VAL A 115 6.27 30.67 -1.17
N ASN A 116 6.12 31.28 0.03
CA ASN A 116 5.60 32.66 0.14
C ASN A 116 6.51 33.68 -0.51
N ASP A 117 7.83 33.46 -0.44
CA ASP A 117 8.87 34.35 -0.96
C ASP A 117 9.42 33.86 -2.30
N PHE A 118 8.92 32.72 -2.78
CA PHE A 118 9.38 32.10 -4.01
C PHE A 118 8.67 32.72 -5.21
N ASP A 119 9.47 33.07 -6.21
CA ASP A 119 9.01 33.58 -7.49
C ASP A 119 9.81 32.94 -8.63
N ASP A 120 9.14 32.72 -9.74
CA ASP A 120 9.75 32.15 -10.94
C ASP A 120 9.05 32.73 -12.17
N SER A 121 9.84 33.24 -13.13
CA SER A 121 9.33 33.92 -14.32
C SER A 121 9.00 32.98 -15.47
N GLU A 122 9.52 31.75 -15.43
CA GLU A 122 9.31 30.75 -16.49
C GLU A 122 8.07 29.92 -16.28
N GLY A 123 7.61 29.81 -15.01
CA GLY A 123 6.48 28.99 -14.63
C GLY A 123 6.79 27.48 -14.64
N PHE A 124 5.81 26.67 -14.28
CA PHE A 124 5.94 25.22 -14.15
C PHE A 124 4.82 24.49 -14.89
N ASP A 125 5.16 23.37 -15.52
CA ASP A 125 4.20 22.47 -16.16
C ASP A 125 3.54 21.55 -15.14
N LEU A 126 4.25 21.29 -14.02
CA LEU A 126 3.78 20.46 -12.95
C LEU A 126 4.25 21.00 -11.60
N ILE A 127 3.32 21.13 -10.65
CA ILE A 127 3.64 21.44 -9.24
C ILE A 127 3.24 20.25 -8.37
N LEU A 128 4.18 19.73 -7.58
CA LEU A 128 3.96 18.66 -6.61
C LEU A 128 3.77 19.27 -5.22
N VAL A 129 2.71 18.85 -4.52
CA VAL A 129 2.36 19.25 -3.14
C VAL A 129 2.02 17.98 -2.36
N ILE A 130 3.03 17.24 -1.97
CA ILE A 130 2.88 15.90 -1.41
C ILE A 130 3.12 15.92 0.11
N GLY A 131 2.04 15.94 0.90
CA GLY A 131 2.12 16.03 2.36
C GLY A 131 2.55 17.41 2.84
N VAL A 132 1.99 18.46 2.24
CA VAL A 132 2.36 19.86 2.52
C VAL A 132 1.12 20.75 2.75
N LEU A 133 0.02 20.49 2.04
CA LEU A 133 -1.17 21.36 2.09
C LEU A 133 -1.77 21.46 3.49
N GLU A 134 -1.63 20.44 4.32
CA GLU A 134 -2.06 20.39 5.71
C GLU A 134 -1.42 21.49 6.58
N TYR A 135 -0.21 21.93 6.22
CA TYR A 135 0.52 23.02 6.89
C TYR A 135 0.21 24.40 6.31
N ALA A 136 -0.52 24.47 5.21
CA ALA A 136 -0.82 25.72 4.52
C ALA A 136 -1.73 26.66 5.34
N THR A 137 -2.29 26.20 6.46
CA THR A 137 -2.97 27.08 7.46
C THR A 137 -2.01 28.14 8.01
N ASN A 138 -0.71 27.89 8.01
CA ASN A 138 0.33 28.84 8.44
C ASN A 138 0.66 29.91 7.38
N HIS A 139 0.16 29.78 6.15
CA HIS A 139 0.29 30.82 5.13
C HIS A 139 -0.48 32.09 5.56
N PRO A 140 0.04 33.32 5.31
CA PRO A 140 -0.63 34.57 5.73
C PRO A 140 -2.09 34.71 5.29
N ALA A 141 -2.45 34.13 4.15
CA ALA A 141 -3.81 34.10 3.62
C ALA A 141 -4.45 32.69 3.73
N GLY A 142 -3.96 31.82 4.62
CA GLY A 142 -4.42 30.47 4.82
C GLY A 142 -4.25 29.55 3.60
N SER A 143 -4.87 28.37 3.65
CA SER A 143 -4.76 27.37 2.58
C SER A 143 -5.23 27.88 1.21
N SER A 144 -6.25 28.75 1.18
CA SER A 144 -6.70 29.38 -0.08
C SER A 144 -5.65 30.29 -0.68
N GLY A 145 -4.95 31.10 0.15
CA GLY A 145 -3.85 31.95 -0.32
C GLY A 145 -2.66 31.16 -0.81
N PHE A 146 -2.31 30.06 -0.14
CA PHE A 146 -1.29 29.12 -0.56
C PHE A 146 -1.60 28.55 -1.95
N LEU A 147 -2.79 28.02 -2.16
CA LEU A 147 -3.20 27.46 -3.45
C LEU A 147 -3.24 28.52 -4.55
N LYS A 148 -3.68 29.75 -4.25
CA LYS A 148 -3.64 30.87 -5.20
C LYS A 148 -2.21 31.28 -5.58
N LYS A 149 -1.26 31.25 -4.63
CA LYS A 149 0.16 31.47 -4.95
C LYS A 149 0.69 30.40 -5.90
N LEU A 150 0.37 29.13 -5.66
CA LEU A 150 0.77 28.04 -6.55
C LEU A 150 0.14 28.15 -7.94
N SER A 151 -1.12 28.54 -8.04
CA SER A 151 -1.78 28.73 -9.33
C SER A 151 -1.12 29.81 -10.20
N GLN A 152 -0.47 30.81 -9.59
CA GLN A 152 0.28 31.85 -10.30
C GLN A 152 1.64 31.39 -10.81
N LEU A 153 2.18 30.28 -10.29
CA LEU A 153 3.43 29.67 -10.72
C LEU A 153 3.23 28.64 -11.83
N LEU A 154 1.99 28.26 -12.14
CA LEU A 154 1.68 27.30 -13.20
C LEU A 154 1.68 27.97 -14.58
N ASN A 155 2.21 27.24 -15.56
CA ASN A 155 1.98 27.49 -16.98
C ASN A 155 0.47 27.33 -17.30
N PRO A 156 -0.05 27.93 -18.37
CA PRO A 156 -1.49 27.90 -18.71
C PRO A 156 -2.07 26.48 -18.79
N ASP A 157 -1.31 25.51 -19.29
CA ASP A 157 -1.70 24.10 -19.42
C ASP A 157 -1.13 23.21 -18.30
N GLY A 158 -0.51 23.83 -17.29
CA GLY A 158 0.13 23.13 -16.19
C GLY A 158 -0.87 22.48 -15.22
N SER A 159 -0.36 21.54 -14.47
CA SER A 159 -1.12 20.76 -13.47
C SER A 159 -0.51 20.91 -12.07
N ILE A 160 -1.35 20.87 -11.05
CA ILE A 160 -0.92 20.68 -9.66
C ILE A 160 -1.33 19.30 -9.19
N VAL A 161 -0.42 18.61 -8.50
CA VAL A 161 -0.65 17.29 -7.89
C VAL A 161 -0.57 17.44 -6.39
N ILE A 162 -1.65 17.13 -5.73
CA ILE A 162 -1.77 17.26 -4.26
C ILE A 162 -2.01 15.86 -3.68
N ALA A 163 -1.17 15.45 -2.72
CA ALA A 163 -1.45 14.29 -1.89
C ALA A 163 -1.58 14.70 -0.43
N ILE A 164 -2.67 14.28 0.21
CA ILE A 164 -3.03 14.69 1.57
C ILE A 164 -3.89 13.62 2.24
N GLU A 165 -3.81 13.52 3.58
CA GLU A 165 -4.75 12.70 4.35
C GLU A 165 -6.17 13.25 4.25
N ASN A 166 -7.12 12.31 4.26
CA ASN A 166 -8.54 12.65 4.36
C ASN A 166 -8.94 12.79 5.84
N GLN A 167 -9.45 13.96 6.20
CA GLN A 167 -10.01 14.23 7.54
C GLN A 167 -11.05 13.15 7.95
N MET A 168 -11.83 12.64 6.98
CA MET A 168 -12.89 11.66 7.20
C MET A 168 -12.43 10.23 6.86
N GLY A 169 -11.11 10.00 6.80
CA GLY A 169 -10.53 8.70 6.45
C GLY A 169 -10.93 7.57 7.39
N LEU A 170 -11.21 6.40 6.83
CA LEU A 170 -11.65 5.20 7.54
C LEU A 170 -10.73 4.84 8.72
N ALA A 171 -9.43 5.01 8.56
CA ALA A 171 -8.45 4.77 9.62
C ALA A 171 -8.72 5.60 10.89
N TYR A 172 -9.12 6.87 10.73
CA TYR A 172 -9.44 7.74 11.86
C TYR A 172 -10.74 7.32 12.57
N TRP A 173 -11.75 6.89 11.82
CA TRP A 173 -12.96 6.28 12.40
C TRP A 173 -12.65 5.02 13.20
N MET A 174 -11.62 4.29 12.80
CA MET A 174 -11.12 3.11 13.51
C MET A 174 -10.19 3.46 14.68
N GLY A 175 -10.01 4.73 15.00
CA GLY A 175 -9.25 5.20 16.15
C GLY A 175 -7.76 5.44 15.89
N ALA A 176 -7.30 5.40 14.62
CA ALA A 176 -5.93 5.80 14.31
C ALA A 176 -5.66 7.21 14.83
N ASN A 177 -4.46 7.42 15.35
CA ASN A 177 -4.04 8.78 15.71
C ASN A 177 -3.95 9.64 14.43
N GLU A 178 -4.28 10.91 14.57
CA GLU A 178 -4.03 11.89 13.53
C GLU A 178 -2.52 12.04 13.31
N ASP A 179 -2.10 12.09 12.06
CA ASP A 179 -0.71 11.89 11.67
C ASP A 179 0.25 12.98 12.21
N HIS A 180 -0.23 14.21 12.37
CA HIS A 180 0.59 15.35 12.75
C HIS A 180 0.53 15.67 14.24
N LEU A 181 -0.61 15.39 14.87
CA LEU A 181 -0.86 15.70 16.29
C LEU A 181 -0.68 14.48 17.19
N ASN A 182 -0.62 13.29 16.58
CA ASN A 182 -0.52 12.00 17.27
C ASN A 182 -1.63 11.78 18.33
N GLU A 183 -2.81 12.34 18.09
CA GLU A 183 -4.00 12.21 18.94
C GLU A 183 -5.16 11.60 18.13
N PRO A 184 -5.96 10.68 18.72
CA PRO A 184 -7.11 10.11 18.03
C PRO A 184 -8.23 11.15 17.90
N TRP A 185 -9.05 11.02 16.83
CA TRP A 185 -10.29 11.73 16.54
C TRP A 185 -10.21 13.25 16.40
N VAL A 186 -9.07 13.90 16.69
CA VAL A 186 -8.93 15.35 16.66
C VAL A 186 -9.33 15.95 15.29
N GLY A 187 -9.00 15.27 14.20
CA GLY A 187 -9.42 15.67 12.85
C GLY A 187 -10.92 15.49 12.64
N LEU A 188 -11.50 14.36 13.06
CA LEU A 188 -12.94 14.08 12.99
C LEU A 188 -13.77 15.10 13.80
N GLU A 189 -13.23 15.60 14.92
CA GLU A 189 -13.83 16.63 15.75
C GLU A 189 -13.56 18.06 15.25
N GLY A 190 -12.92 18.23 14.10
CA GLY A 190 -12.74 19.53 13.42
C GLY A 190 -11.55 20.35 13.90
N TYR A 191 -10.51 19.74 14.52
CA TYR A 191 -9.29 20.41 14.97
C TYR A 191 -9.55 21.53 15.98
N VAL A 192 -10.49 21.34 16.91
CA VAL A 192 -10.92 22.38 17.86
C VAL A 192 -9.78 22.94 18.71
N SER A 193 -8.75 22.13 18.98
CA SER A 193 -7.63 22.48 19.87
C SER A 193 -6.41 23.09 19.16
N THR A 194 -6.39 23.12 17.83
CA THR A 194 -5.24 23.60 17.05
C THR A 194 -5.64 24.26 15.75
N SER A 195 -4.84 25.22 15.30
CA SER A 195 -4.98 25.88 13.99
C SER A 195 -3.75 25.68 13.09
N SER A 196 -2.71 24.98 13.57
CA SER A 196 -1.41 24.92 12.88
C SER A 196 -1.34 23.86 11.78
N VAL A 197 -2.17 22.81 11.86
CA VAL A 197 -2.25 21.73 10.88
C VAL A 197 -3.71 21.38 10.65
N LYS A 198 -4.10 21.14 9.40
CA LYS A 198 -5.47 20.77 9.06
C LYS A 198 -5.53 19.92 7.81
N THR A 199 -6.16 18.76 7.89
CA THR A 199 -6.60 17.98 6.75
C THR A 199 -8.04 18.30 6.38
N PHE A 200 -8.50 17.83 5.22
CA PHE A 200 -9.80 18.23 4.67
C PHE A 200 -10.58 16.99 4.23
N SER A 201 -11.91 17.05 4.34
CA SER A 201 -12.78 16.09 3.64
C SER A 201 -12.81 16.39 2.14
N LYS A 202 -13.18 15.41 1.32
CA LYS A 202 -13.25 15.57 -0.15
C LYS A 202 -14.04 16.79 -0.59
N PRO A 203 -15.29 17.05 -0.10
CA PRO A 203 -16.05 18.22 -0.52
C PRO A 203 -15.38 19.55 -0.14
N VAL A 204 -14.77 19.62 1.05
CA VAL A 204 -14.09 20.84 1.51
C VAL A 204 -12.84 21.12 0.68
N LEU A 205 -12.04 20.09 0.42
CA LEU A 205 -10.84 20.22 -0.42
C LEU A 205 -11.21 20.61 -1.85
N SER A 206 -12.24 19.99 -2.43
CA SER A 206 -12.73 20.32 -3.78
C SER A 206 -13.18 21.78 -3.88
N SER A 207 -13.90 22.31 -2.86
CA SER A 207 -14.28 23.71 -2.82
C SER A 207 -13.07 24.65 -2.73
N LEU A 208 -12.09 24.33 -1.84
CA LEU A 208 -10.84 25.09 -1.72
C LEU A 208 -10.07 25.18 -3.04
N LEU A 209 -10.00 24.08 -3.77
CA LEU A 209 -9.33 24.01 -5.07
C LEU A 209 -10.08 24.85 -6.11
N THR A 210 -11.41 24.74 -6.14
CA THR A 210 -12.25 25.53 -7.05
C THR A 210 -12.13 27.02 -6.77
N ASP A 211 -12.12 27.44 -5.51
CA ASP A 211 -11.95 28.85 -5.09
C ASP A 211 -10.56 29.42 -5.43
N ALA A 212 -9.56 28.53 -5.52
CA ALA A 212 -8.21 28.87 -5.98
C ALA A 212 -8.08 28.90 -7.52
N GLY A 213 -9.13 28.54 -8.25
CA GLY A 213 -9.17 28.55 -9.73
C GLY A 213 -9.02 27.17 -10.39
N PHE A 214 -8.77 26.10 -9.63
CA PHE A 214 -8.60 24.75 -10.14
C PHE A 214 -9.97 24.10 -10.39
N LYS A 215 -10.53 24.32 -11.56
CA LYS A 215 -11.89 23.85 -11.94
C LYS A 215 -11.91 22.40 -12.40
N HIS A 216 -10.80 21.91 -12.94
CA HIS A 216 -10.67 20.54 -13.44
C HIS A 216 -9.92 19.72 -12.41
N GLN A 217 -10.60 18.72 -11.81
CA GLN A 217 -10.07 17.91 -10.72
C GLN A 217 -10.24 16.43 -11.05
N ASN A 218 -9.13 15.69 -11.11
CA ASN A 218 -9.13 14.24 -11.21
C ASN A 218 -8.73 13.65 -9.85
N TRP A 219 -9.61 12.84 -9.27
CA TRP A 219 -9.42 12.27 -7.94
C TRP A 219 -8.95 10.84 -8.02
N LEU A 220 -7.90 10.54 -7.27
CA LEU A 220 -7.35 9.21 -7.07
C LEU A 220 -7.28 8.90 -5.56
N TYR A 221 -7.42 7.62 -5.23
CA TYR A 221 -7.55 7.12 -3.85
C TYR A 221 -6.45 6.12 -3.56
N PRO A 222 -5.34 6.54 -2.93
CA PRO A 222 -4.24 5.66 -2.56
C PRO A 222 -4.55 4.84 -1.30
N PHE A 223 -4.20 3.55 -1.33
CA PHE A 223 -4.35 2.59 -0.23
C PHE A 223 -3.03 1.91 0.11
N PRO A 224 -2.73 1.66 1.43
CA PRO A 224 -3.54 2.04 2.59
C PRO A 224 -3.59 3.55 2.83
N ASP A 225 -2.62 4.32 2.35
CA ASP A 225 -2.57 5.78 2.33
C ASP A 225 -1.60 6.30 1.24
N TYR A 226 -1.48 7.62 1.09
CA TYR A 226 -0.62 8.23 0.07
C TYR A 226 0.88 8.12 0.39
N LYS A 227 1.25 7.85 1.64
CA LYS A 227 2.66 7.81 2.05
C LYS A 227 3.37 6.59 1.46
N LEU A 228 2.71 5.41 1.49
CA LEU A 228 3.26 4.14 1.00
C LEU A 228 2.19 3.36 0.23
N PRO A 229 1.66 3.87 -0.88
CA PRO A 229 0.55 3.24 -1.56
C PRO A 229 0.96 1.91 -2.21
N LEU A 230 0.11 0.90 -2.03
CA LEU A 230 0.18 -0.39 -2.72
C LEU A 230 -0.88 -0.49 -3.82
N THR A 231 -1.95 0.28 -3.69
CA THR A 231 -3.01 0.39 -4.70
C THR A 231 -3.45 1.84 -4.79
N ILE A 232 -3.71 2.31 -6.01
CA ILE A 232 -4.34 3.60 -6.27
C ILE A 232 -5.55 3.35 -7.16
N LEU A 233 -6.72 3.81 -6.73
CA LEU A 233 -7.97 3.72 -7.49
C LEU A 233 -8.33 5.09 -8.08
N SER A 234 -8.96 5.13 -9.25
CA SER A 234 -9.59 6.34 -9.80
C SER A 234 -11.08 6.40 -9.43
N ASP A 235 -11.72 7.54 -9.64
CA ASP A 235 -13.19 7.67 -9.54
C ASP A 235 -13.91 6.61 -10.38
N ARG A 236 -13.39 6.27 -11.56
CA ARG A 236 -13.99 5.27 -12.48
C ARG A 236 -14.07 3.87 -11.88
N ALA A 237 -13.09 3.48 -11.02
CA ALA A 237 -13.15 2.17 -10.35
C ALA A 237 -14.40 2.03 -9.46
N TYR A 238 -14.85 3.12 -8.85
CA TYR A 238 -16.06 3.16 -8.02
C TYR A 238 -17.36 3.20 -8.84
N MET A 239 -17.28 3.47 -10.15
CA MET A 239 -18.43 3.49 -11.05
C MET A 239 -18.69 2.13 -11.70
N GLU A 240 -17.78 1.15 -11.56
CA GLU A 240 -17.95 -0.19 -12.11
C GLU A 240 -19.13 -0.92 -11.43
N ASN A 241 -19.87 -1.72 -12.20
CA ASN A 241 -21.06 -2.44 -11.71
C ASN A 241 -20.73 -3.46 -10.61
N ASP A 242 -19.54 -4.08 -10.68
CA ASP A 242 -19.01 -5.04 -9.71
C ASP A 242 -17.94 -4.41 -8.80
N ARG A 243 -18.01 -3.08 -8.58
CA ARG A 243 -17.03 -2.29 -7.83
C ARG A 243 -16.64 -2.87 -6.47
N VAL A 244 -17.58 -3.50 -5.78
CA VAL A 244 -17.34 -4.07 -4.46
C VAL A 244 -16.34 -5.21 -4.52
N ASP A 245 -16.51 -6.13 -5.48
CA ASP A 245 -15.61 -7.26 -5.66
C ASP A 245 -14.29 -6.82 -6.30
N LEU A 246 -14.33 -5.93 -7.29
CA LEU A 246 -13.17 -5.32 -7.93
C LEU A 246 -12.27 -4.62 -6.90
N ILE A 247 -12.83 -3.72 -6.09
CA ILE A 247 -12.08 -2.92 -5.13
C ILE A 247 -11.55 -3.79 -3.99
N ASP A 248 -12.36 -4.73 -3.48
CA ASP A 248 -11.90 -5.65 -2.43
C ASP A 248 -10.75 -6.55 -2.90
N GLN A 249 -10.76 -6.97 -4.16
CA GLN A 249 -9.67 -7.73 -4.78
C GLN A 249 -8.38 -6.89 -4.92
N LEU A 250 -8.51 -5.63 -5.31
CA LEU A 250 -7.36 -4.73 -5.54
C LEU A 250 -6.80 -4.17 -4.23
N VAL A 251 -7.66 -3.89 -3.24
CA VAL A 251 -7.31 -3.22 -1.98
C VAL A 251 -7.23 -4.21 -0.81
N GLY A 252 -6.44 -5.24 -0.87
CA GLY A 252 -6.36 -6.28 0.16
C GLY A 252 -6.13 -5.79 1.61
N SER A 253 -5.61 -4.58 1.82
CA SER A 253 -5.42 -3.95 3.14
C SER A 253 -5.84 -2.48 3.09
N PRO A 254 -7.13 -2.18 3.30
CA PRO A 254 -7.64 -0.80 3.22
C PRO A 254 -7.13 0.12 4.32
N VAL A 255 -6.74 -0.44 5.46
CA VAL A 255 -6.18 0.31 6.61
C VAL A 255 -4.94 -0.42 7.11
N ASP A 256 -3.86 0.32 7.35
CA ASP A 256 -2.70 -0.20 8.05
C ASP A 256 -3.00 -0.31 9.55
N ARG A 257 -3.24 -1.52 10.01
CA ARG A 257 -3.57 -1.80 11.42
C ARG A 257 -2.37 -1.67 12.36
N SER A 258 -1.15 -1.52 11.86
CA SER A 258 0.03 -1.22 12.68
C SER A 258 0.09 0.24 13.12
N ARG A 259 -0.73 1.12 12.54
CA ARG A 259 -0.82 2.53 12.93
C ARG A 259 -1.22 2.67 14.40
N SER A 260 -0.58 3.62 15.07
CA SER A 260 -0.90 3.94 16.46
C SER A 260 -2.39 4.29 16.62
N GLY A 261 -3.02 3.70 17.64
CA GLY A 261 -4.40 3.98 18.01
C GLY A 261 -5.47 3.18 17.28
N VAL A 262 -5.18 2.49 16.18
CA VAL A 262 -6.18 1.66 15.49
C VAL A 262 -6.75 0.61 16.44
N LEU A 263 -8.07 0.63 16.58
CA LEU A 263 -8.78 -0.26 17.50
C LEU A 263 -8.96 -1.67 16.88
N PRO A 264 -8.79 -2.75 17.67
CA PRO A 264 -8.86 -4.12 17.14
C PRO A 264 -10.30 -4.64 16.98
N PHE A 265 -11.31 -3.75 17.06
CA PHE A 265 -12.72 -4.16 17.09
C PHE A 265 -13.33 -4.40 15.71
N PHE A 266 -12.63 -3.99 14.67
CA PHE A 266 -13.15 -4.01 13.30
C PHE A 266 -12.41 -5.03 12.45
N ASP A 267 -13.16 -5.76 11.64
CA ASP A 267 -12.63 -6.38 10.43
C ASP A 267 -12.50 -5.28 9.37
N THR A 268 -11.27 -4.85 9.10
CA THR A 268 -10.98 -3.69 8.24
C THR A 268 -11.48 -3.90 6.82
N ARG A 269 -11.38 -5.13 6.31
CA ARG A 269 -11.75 -5.48 4.95
C ARG A 269 -13.27 -5.58 4.81
N ALA A 270 -13.93 -6.24 5.77
CA ALA A 270 -15.39 -6.33 5.78
C ALA A 270 -16.05 -4.95 5.88
N LEU A 271 -15.49 -4.07 6.73
CA LEU A 271 -15.98 -2.71 6.86
C LEU A 271 -15.78 -1.92 5.57
N HIS A 272 -14.62 -2.02 4.94
CA HIS A 272 -14.34 -1.34 3.68
C HIS A 272 -15.29 -1.79 2.56
N ARG A 273 -15.58 -3.09 2.46
CA ARG A 273 -16.60 -3.60 1.52
C ARG A 273 -17.96 -2.91 1.73
N GLN A 274 -18.41 -2.76 2.98
CA GLN A 274 -19.69 -2.08 3.27
C GLN A 274 -19.65 -0.59 2.93
N VAL A 275 -18.51 0.07 3.17
CA VAL A 275 -18.30 1.46 2.79
C VAL A 275 -18.38 1.65 1.27
N VAL A 276 -17.77 0.75 0.49
CA VAL A 276 -17.83 0.76 -0.99
C VAL A 276 -19.24 0.44 -1.48
N ASP A 277 -19.89 -0.58 -0.91
CA ASP A 277 -21.26 -0.97 -1.27
C ASP A 277 -22.29 0.14 -1.02
N SER A 278 -22.04 0.95 0.00
CA SER A 278 -22.87 2.11 0.40
C SER A 278 -22.53 3.40 -0.36
N ASP A 279 -21.75 3.35 -1.43
CA ASP A 279 -21.28 4.51 -2.22
C ASP A 279 -20.47 5.56 -1.42
N MET A 280 -19.88 5.16 -0.29
CA MET A 280 -19.05 6.03 0.58
C MET A 280 -17.54 5.82 0.39
N GLY A 281 -17.14 4.94 -0.50
CA GLY A 281 -15.74 4.51 -0.65
C GLY A 281 -14.78 5.65 -0.95
N GLN A 282 -15.18 6.58 -1.79
CA GLN A 282 -14.39 7.76 -2.14
C GLN A 282 -14.24 8.74 -0.97
N ASP A 283 -15.35 9.04 -0.27
CA ASP A 283 -15.37 10.01 0.83
C ASP A 283 -14.68 9.50 2.10
N MET A 284 -14.60 8.18 2.28
CA MET A 284 -13.96 7.54 3.43
C MET A 284 -12.59 6.92 3.11
N SER A 285 -12.05 7.13 1.92
CA SER A 285 -10.65 6.81 1.60
C SER A 285 -9.71 7.50 2.60
N ASN A 286 -8.61 6.84 2.99
CA ASN A 286 -7.73 7.40 4.03
C ASN A 286 -6.95 8.65 3.58
N SER A 287 -6.77 8.82 2.28
CA SER A 287 -6.06 9.95 1.69
C SER A 287 -6.47 10.15 0.24
N PHE A 288 -6.09 11.29 -0.29
CA PHE A 288 -6.36 11.68 -1.67
C PHE A 288 -5.05 11.94 -2.42
N LEU A 289 -5.07 11.64 -3.72
CA LEU A 289 -4.16 12.17 -4.71
C LEU A 289 -5.03 12.91 -5.74
N VAL A 290 -4.92 14.23 -5.79
CA VAL A 290 -5.76 15.06 -6.66
C VAL A 290 -4.90 15.74 -7.70
N ILE A 291 -5.22 15.55 -8.97
CA ILE A 291 -4.59 16.25 -10.08
C ILE A 291 -5.53 17.36 -10.54
N CYS A 292 -5.08 18.60 -10.43
CA CYS A 292 -5.92 19.76 -10.70
C CYS A 292 -5.32 20.64 -11.80
N ARG A 293 -6.20 21.26 -12.60
CA ARG A 293 -5.84 22.16 -13.69
C ARG A 293 -6.71 23.40 -13.65
N LEU A 294 -6.14 24.53 -14.11
CA LEU A 294 -6.86 25.80 -14.22
C LEU A 294 -7.79 25.79 -15.43
N ASN A 295 -7.31 25.23 -16.54
CA ASN A 295 -7.99 25.18 -17.82
C ASN A 295 -8.25 23.73 -18.24
N GLU A 296 -9.10 23.55 -19.23
CA GLU A 296 -9.27 22.27 -19.91
C GLU A 296 -8.05 22.03 -20.81
N SER A 297 -7.12 21.25 -20.34
CA SER A 297 -5.90 20.86 -21.06
C SER A 297 -5.75 19.35 -21.03
N LYS A 298 -4.77 18.80 -21.78
CA LYS A 298 -4.51 17.37 -21.79
C LYS A 298 -4.19 16.87 -20.38
N SER A 299 -4.83 15.79 -20.00
CA SER A 299 -4.54 15.10 -18.72
C SER A 299 -3.13 14.53 -18.72
N ILE A 300 -2.44 14.66 -17.57
CA ILE A 300 -1.18 13.96 -17.30
C ILE A 300 -1.40 12.53 -16.81
N LEU A 301 -2.67 12.11 -16.68
CA LEU A 301 -3.07 10.74 -16.39
C LEU A 301 -3.45 10.01 -17.67
N ASP A 302 -3.28 8.71 -17.66
CA ASP A 302 -3.96 7.83 -18.60
C ASP A 302 -5.38 7.60 -18.08
N GLU A 303 -6.37 8.20 -18.77
CA GLU A 303 -7.77 8.19 -18.33
C GLU A 303 -8.43 6.81 -18.48
N ASP A 304 -7.85 5.91 -19.26
CA ASP A 304 -8.33 4.54 -19.40
C ASP A 304 -7.93 3.66 -18.22
N VAL A 305 -6.93 4.05 -17.44
CA VAL A 305 -6.51 3.33 -16.24
C VAL A 305 -7.44 3.65 -15.08
N ILE A 306 -8.12 2.62 -14.56
CA ILE A 306 -9.02 2.76 -13.41
C ILE A 306 -8.35 2.40 -12.08
N ALA A 307 -7.28 1.61 -12.11
CA ALA A 307 -6.53 1.21 -10.93
C ALA A 307 -5.06 0.91 -11.24
N TRP A 308 -4.20 1.21 -10.27
CA TRP A 308 -2.77 0.84 -10.24
C TRP A 308 -2.53 -0.01 -9.01
N ARG A 309 -1.87 -1.15 -9.17
CA ARG A 309 -1.38 -1.98 -8.07
C ARG A 309 0.12 -2.15 -8.17
N PHE A 310 0.81 -2.00 -7.06
CA PHE A 310 2.26 -2.02 -6.97
C PHE A 310 2.73 -3.22 -6.16
N SER A 311 3.89 -3.75 -6.51
CA SER A 311 4.56 -4.75 -5.69
C SER A 311 4.86 -4.19 -4.29
N GLY A 312 4.83 -5.06 -3.30
CA GLY A 312 5.18 -4.72 -1.91
C GLY A 312 6.70 -4.61 -1.68
N ASP A 313 7.16 -5.18 -0.57
CA ASP A 313 8.58 -5.19 -0.17
C ASP A 313 9.38 -6.23 -0.98
N ARG A 314 9.78 -5.88 -2.20
CA ARG A 314 10.59 -6.73 -3.09
C ARG A 314 11.90 -6.02 -3.43
N LYS A 315 12.94 -6.77 -3.80
CA LYS A 315 14.15 -6.23 -4.43
C LYS A 315 13.77 -5.50 -5.73
N LYS A 316 14.62 -4.57 -6.15
CA LYS A 316 14.41 -3.75 -7.35
C LYS A 316 13.99 -4.58 -8.56
N ASP A 317 14.64 -5.71 -8.77
CA ASP A 317 14.45 -6.57 -9.94
C ASP A 317 13.07 -7.25 -10.01
N PHE A 318 12.35 -7.31 -8.90
CA PHE A 318 11.03 -7.93 -8.79
C PHE A 318 9.89 -6.93 -8.58
N LEU A 319 10.19 -5.64 -8.73
CA LEU A 319 9.17 -4.59 -8.60
C LEU A 319 8.36 -4.45 -9.87
N GLY A 320 7.06 -4.63 -9.76
CA GLY A 320 6.10 -4.51 -10.86
C GLY A 320 4.99 -3.50 -10.59
N VAL A 321 4.42 -3.01 -11.68
CA VAL A 321 3.20 -2.21 -11.71
C VAL A 321 2.17 -2.96 -12.53
N ARG A 322 1.00 -3.16 -11.94
CA ARG A 322 -0.18 -3.69 -12.63
C ARG A 322 -1.20 -2.57 -12.77
N GLN A 323 -1.71 -2.39 -13.98
CA GLN A 323 -2.77 -1.43 -14.29
C GLN A 323 -4.02 -2.18 -14.73
N VAL A 324 -5.17 -1.75 -14.22
CA VAL A 324 -6.46 -2.17 -14.75
C VAL A 324 -6.97 -1.04 -15.64
N THR A 325 -7.15 -1.34 -16.92
CA THR A 325 -7.65 -0.39 -17.93
C THR A 325 -9.06 -0.75 -18.35
N VAL A 326 -9.84 0.23 -18.81
CA VAL A 326 -11.14 0.05 -19.43
C VAL A 326 -11.12 0.65 -20.82
N GLU A 327 -11.08 -0.20 -21.84
CA GLU A 327 -11.10 0.16 -23.24
C GLU A 327 -12.35 -0.43 -23.89
N ASP A 328 -13.15 0.42 -24.53
CA ASP A 328 -14.42 0.00 -25.20
C ASP A 328 -15.34 -0.85 -24.30
N GLY A 329 -15.42 -0.52 -23.01
CA GLY A 329 -16.21 -1.25 -22.01
C GLY A 329 -15.62 -2.60 -21.59
N THR A 330 -14.43 -2.94 -22.06
CA THR A 330 -13.71 -4.17 -21.67
C THR A 330 -12.57 -3.84 -20.73
N ARG A 331 -12.53 -4.54 -19.59
CA ARG A 331 -11.41 -4.43 -18.64
C ARG A 331 -10.24 -5.32 -19.04
N LYS A 332 -9.06 -4.76 -18.95
CA LYS A 332 -7.79 -5.45 -19.23
C LYS A 332 -6.80 -5.21 -18.10
N ILE A 333 -5.83 -6.12 -17.95
CA ILE A 333 -4.70 -5.98 -17.04
C ILE A 333 -3.44 -5.80 -17.87
N ASN A 334 -2.70 -4.74 -17.59
CA ASN A 334 -1.38 -4.49 -18.14
C ASN A 334 -0.34 -4.62 -17.02
N ARG A 335 0.69 -5.42 -17.25
CA ARG A 335 1.82 -5.60 -16.32
C ARG A 335 3.05 -4.96 -16.93
N LYS A 336 3.83 -4.28 -16.11
CA LYS A 336 5.13 -3.74 -16.51
C LYS A 336 6.10 -3.72 -15.32
N PRO A 337 7.41 -3.87 -15.55
CA PRO A 337 8.39 -3.65 -14.50
C PRO A 337 8.31 -2.20 -14.00
N ALA A 338 8.54 -2.01 -12.71
CA ALA A 338 8.51 -0.67 -12.12
C ALA A 338 9.71 0.20 -12.54
N TYR A 339 10.81 -0.44 -12.95
CA TYR A 339 12.05 0.19 -13.39
C TYR A 339 12.59 -0.54 -14.61
N GLU A 340 13.23 0.18 -15.52
CA GLU A 340 13.82 -0.38 -16.73
C GLU A 340 15.13 -1.17 -16.44
N ASN A 341 15.52 -2.07 -17.35
CA ASN A 341 16.77 -2.85 -17.33
C ASN A 341 16.96 -3.76 -16.10
N ILE A 342 15.99 -4.64 -15.87
CA ILE A 342 16.04 -5.60 -14.77
C ILE A 342 16.40 -6.97 -15.31
N SER A 343 17.45 -7.58 -14.74
CA SER A 343 17.78 -9.00 -14.93
C SER A 343 17.60 -9.71 -13.59
N SER A 344 16.62 -10.59 -13.46
CA SER A 344 16.52 -11.44 -12.27
C SER A 344 17.40 -12.68 -12.46
N GLU A 345 18.39 -12.85 -11.62
CA GLU A 345 19.24 -14.05 -11.57
C GLU A 345 18.70 -15.04 -10.53
N SER A 346 17.64 -15.75 -10.85
CA SER A 346 17.25 -16.92 -10.08
C SER A 346 17.27 -18.15 -11.00
N SER A 347 17.86 -19.25 -10.54
CA SER A 347 17.96 -20.47 -11.33
C SER A 347 16.62 -21.21 -11.46
N TRP A 348 15.66 -20.95 -10.57
CA TRP A 348 14.41 -21.70 -10.51
C TRP A 348 13.15 -20.84 -10.54
N LEU A 349 13.26 -19.55 -10.16
CA LEU A 349 12.14 -18.62 -10.10
C LEU A 349 12.22 -17.62 -11.25
N ILE A 350 11.20 -17.57 -12.07
CA ILE A 350 11.09 -16.64 -13.19
C ILE A 350 9.90 -15.72 -12.91
N GLN A 351 10.11 -14.41 -12.99
CA GLN A 351 9.02 -13.45 -13.02
C GLN A 351 8.66 -13.16 -14.47
N LYS A 352 7.39 -13.32 -14.82
CA LYS A 352 6.87 -12.94 -16.12
C LYS A 352 6.74 -11.41 -16.16
N ASN A 353 7.81 -10.76 -16.59
CA ASN A 353 7.88 -9.29 -16.72
C ASN A 353 7.67 -8.79 -18.15
N ASP A 354 7.32 -9.69 -19.06
CA ASP A 354 7.15 -9.31 -20.45
C ASP A 354 6.04 -8.28 -20.58
N GLU A 355 6.22 -7.35 -21.52
CA GLU A 355 5.16 -6.56 -22.14
C GLU A 355 4.21 -7.52 -22.87
N SER A 356 3.70 -8.51 -22.13
CA SER A 356 2.71 -9.45 -22.60
C SER A 356 1.49 -8.66 -23.07
N PRO A 357 0.82 -9.10 -24.13
CA PRO A 357 -0.40 -8.46 -24.56
C PRO A 357 -1.35 -8.36 -23.36
N SER A 358 -2.02 -7.23 -23.24
CA SER A 358 -2.96 -6.96 -22.14
C SER A 358 -3.87 -8.16 -21.92
N GLU A 359 -3.89 -8.68 -20.69
CA GLU A 359 -4.75 -9.81 -20.33
C GLU A 359 -6.17 -9.32 -20.08
N LYS A 360 -7.18 -10.15 -20.45
CA LYS A 360 -8.57 -9.88 -20.09
C LYS A 360 -8.70 -9.92 -18.56
N TYR A 361 -9.30 -8.89 -17.97
CA TYR A 361 -9.67 -8.90 -16.57
C TYR A 361 -10.75 -9.96 -16.31
N VAL A 362 -10.52 -10.86 -15.36
CA VAL A 362 -11.47 -11.88 -14.92
C VAL A 362 -12.35 -11.29 -13.83
N SER A 363 -13.65 -11.18 -14.10
CA SER A 363 -14.63 -10.62 -13.16
C SER A 363 -15.27 -11.71 -12.32
N GLY A 364 -15.51 -11.40 -11.05
CA GLY A 364 -16.22 -12.27 -10.11
C GLY A 364 -15.55 -12.31 -8.74
N PRO A 365 -16.19 -12.94 -7.75
CA PRO A 365 -15.60 -13.10 -6.44
C PRO A 365 -14.40 -14.05 -6.49
N ASN A 366 -13.31 -13.71 -5.82
CA ASN A 366 -12.21 -14.64 -5.66
C ASN A 366 -12.51 -15.65 -4.54
N LEU A 367 -11.77 -16.76 -4.56
CA LEU A 367 -11.95 -17.85 -3.60
C LEU A 367 -11.73 -17.39 -2.16
N GLU A 368 -10.82 -16.45 -1.93
CA GLU A 368 -10.54 -15.84 -0.63
C GLU A 368 -11.75 -15.09 -0.06
N GLN A 369 -12.43 -14.27 -0.88
CA GLN A 369 -13.63 -13.54 -0.48
C GLN A 369 -14.74 -14.50 -0.05
N LEU A 370 -14.95 -15.58 -0.82
CA LEU A 370 -15.96 -16.60 -0.51
C LEU A 370 -15.60 -17.37 0.76
N ALA A 371 -14.33 -17.77 0.92
CA ALA A 371 -13.85 -18.45 2.11
C ALA A 371 -14.02 -17.59 3.38
N LEU A 372 -13.62 -16.32 3.33
CA LEU A 372 -13.81 -15.39 4.45
C LEU A 372 -15.30 -15.19 4.80
N ARG A 373 -16.18 -15.13 3.80
CA ARG A 373 -17.63 -15.03 4.01
C ARG A 373 -18.14 -16.26 4.75
N SER A 374 -17.90 -17.47 4.22
CA SER A 374 -18.33 -18.73 4.82
C SER A 374 -17.83 -18.88 6.27
N LEU A 375 -16.57 -18.56 6.50
CA LEU A 375 -15.95 -18.64 7.83
C LEU A 375 -16.59 -17.64 8.83
N ARG A 376 -16.86 -16.41 8.41
CA ARG A 376 -17.52 -15.39 9.26
C ARG A 376 -18.98 -15.73 9.59
N GLU A 377 -19.68 -16.33 8.65
CA GLU A 377 -21.05 -16.82 8.85
C GLU A 377 -21.10 -18.11 9.70
N GLY A 378 -19.95 -18.70 10.00
CA GLY A 378 -19.84 -19.97 10.72
C GLY A 378 -20.29 -21.17 9.87
N ASN A 379 -20.37 -21.00 8.55
CA ASN A 379 -20.79 -22.04 7.62
C ASN A 379 -19.59 -22.88 7.16
N LEU A 380 -19.16 -23.81 8.02
CA LEU A 380 -18.01 -24.67 7.74
C LEU A 380 -18.25 -25.61 6.55
N LYS A 381 -19.51 -26.02 6.31
CA LYS A 381 -19.84 -26.87 5.17
C LYS A 381 -19.58 -26.18 3.83
N ASP A 382 -19.93 -24.90 3.72
CA ASP A 382 -19.62 -24.13 2.51
C ASP A 382 -18.11 -23.94 2.36
N PHE A 383 -17.40 -23.70 3.46
CA PHE A 383 -15.93 -23.61 3.42
C PHE A 383 -15.31 -24.94 2.95
N GLU A 384 -15.74 -26.10 3.49
CA GLU A 384 -15.29 -27.42 3.03
C GLU A 384 -15.59 -27.64 1.54
N THR A 385 -16.74 -27.15 1.06
CA THR A 385 -17.08 -27.21 -0.37
C THR A 385 -16.12 -26.37 -1.22
N LEU A 386 -15.68 -25.21 -0.73
CA LEU A 386 -14.66 -24.39 -1.41
C LEU A 386 -13.28 -25.08 -1.41
N LEU A 387 -12.91 -25.73 -0.31
CA LEU A 387 -11.67 -26.55 -0.26
C LEU A 387 -11.72 -27.68 -1.29
N SER A 388 -12.84 -28.39 -1.42
CA SER A 388 -13.01 -29.46 -2.41
C SER A 388 -12.92 -28.91 -3.84
N LYS A 389 -13.53 -27.79 -4.15
CA LYS A 389 -13.40 -27.14 -5.47
C LYS A 389 -11.97 -26.71 -5.79
N PHE A 390 -11.23 -26.29 -4.77
CA PHE A 390 -9.82 -25.95 -4.92
C PHE A 390 -8.98 -27.19 -5.20
N ASP A 391 -9.21 -28.29 -4.49
CA ASP A 391 -8.52 -29.58 -4.74
C ASP A 391 -8.82 -30.14 -6.14
N ASP A 392 -10.09 -30.12 -6.54
CA ASP A 392 -10.51 -30.51 -7.91
C ASP A 392 -9.77 -29.66 -8.96
N TRP A 393 -9.67 -28.35 -8.74
CA TRP A 393 -8.97 -27.44 -9.65
C TRP A 393 -7.46 -27.72 -9.69
N LEU A 394 -6.81 -27.97 -8.55
CA LEU A 394 -5.39 -28.36 -8.50
C LEU A 394 -5.14 -29.66 -9.26
N THR A 395 -6.00 -30.67 -9.06
CA THR A 395 -5.90 -31.96 -9.74
C THR A 395 -5.96 -31.81 -11.27
N LEU A 396 -6.77 -30.89 -11.79
CA LEU A 396 -6.86 -30.62 -13.24
C LEU A 396 -5.61 -29.90 -13.79
N ASN A 397 -4.77 -29.32 -12.90
CA ASN A 397 -3.59 -28.55 -13.27
C ASN A 397 -2.27 -29.25 -12.87
N THR A 398 -2.30 -30.57 -12.71
CA THR A 398 -1.10 -31.38 -12.46
C THR A 398 -0.32 -31.61 -13.74
N CYS A 399 0.98 -31.75 -13.60
CA CYS A 399 1.88 -32.11 -14.68
C CYS A 399 2.80 -33.28 -14.29
N THR A 400 3.46 -33.88 -15.28
CA THR A 400 4.53 -34.83 -15.04
C THR A 400 5.86 -34.10 -15.18
N PRO A 401 6.63 -33.90 -14.09
CA PRO A 401 7.91 -33.23 -14.17
C PRO A 401 8.88 -34.05 -15.06
N SER A 402 9.80 -33.37 -15.73
CA SER A 402 10.89 -34.06 -16.44
C SER A 402 11.77 -34.80 -15.44
N MET A 403 12.17 -36.04 -15.75
CA MET A 403 13.09 -36.79 -14.88
C MET A 403 14.46 -36.12 -14.68
N ASN A 404 14.76 -35.11 -15.51
CA ASN A 404 15.98 -34.31 -15.44
C ASN A 404 15.73 -32.90 -14.87
N SER A 405 14.54 -32.63 -14.33
CA SER A 405 14.27 -31.33 -13.69
C SER A 405 15.11 -31.16 -12.42
N ASP A 406 15.77 -30.02 -12.29
CA ASP A 406 16.46 -29.66 -11.06
C ASP A 406 15.43 -29.44 -9.93
N THR A 407 15.75 -29.96 -8.76
CA THR A 407 14.93 -29.68 -7.55
C THR A 407 15.15 -28.28 -7.07
N HIS A 408 14.10 -27.68 -6.52
CA HIS A 408 14.13 -26.36 -5.91
C HIS A 408 13.22 -26.32 -4.67
N PRO A 409 13.19 -25.23 -3.85
CA PRO A 409 12.47 -25.23 -2.56
C PRO A 409 11.00 -25.65 -2.62
N PHE A 410 10.29 -25.39 -3.73
CA PHE A 410 8.89 -25.80 -3.95
C PHE A 410 8.74 -27.08 -4.81
N LEU A 411 9.84 -27.69 -5.25
CA LEU A 411 9.86 -28.96 -5.98
C LEU A 411 10.92 -29.87 -5.35
N THR A 412 10.60 -30.45 -4.21
CA THR A 412 11.53 -31.28 -3.42
C THR A 412 11.38 -32.78 -3.70
N ASP A 413 10.24 -33.21 -4.22
CA ASP A 413 9.91 -34.60 -4.52
C ASP A 413 9.27 -34.71 -5.91
N LEU A 414 10.02 -35.25 -6.85
CA LEU A 414 9.56 -35.49 -8.24
C LEU A 414 8.58 -36.68 -8.34
N SER A 415 8.47 -37.51 -7.31
CA SER A 415 7.53 -38.64 -7.27
C SER A 415 6.15 -38.25 -6.69
N ALA A 416 6.07 -37.10 -6.03
CA ALA A 416 4.81 -36.54 -5.52
C ALA A 416 3.99 -35.90 -6.66
N GLU A 417 2.78 -35.52 -6.35
CA GLU A 417 1.93 -34.74 -7.26
C GLU A 417 2.52 -33.36 -7.53
N VAL A 418 2.76 -33.04 -8.79
CA VAL A 418 3.38 -31.78 -9.22
C VAL A 418 2.41 -30.97 -10.05
N LEU A 419 2.29 -29.69 -9.74
CA LEU A 419 1.50 -28.69 -10.47
C LEU A 419 2.35 -28.01 -11.55
N ASN A 420 1.68 -27.43 -12.54
CA ASN A 420 2.35 -26.63 -13.57
C ASN A 420 3.19 -25.49 -12.97
N GLU A 421 4.19 -25.04 -13.70
CA GLU A 421 5.19 -24.04 -13.26
C GLU A 421 4.57 -22.69 -12.81
N GLU A 422 3.47 -22.28 -13.46
CA GLU A 422 2.78 -21.00 -13.17
C GLU A 422 1.98 -21.03 -11.86
N LEU A 423 1.88 -22.18 -11.20
CA LEU A 423 1.01 -22.36 -10.03
C LEU A 423 1.71 -22.16 -8.69
N LEU A 424 2.92 -21.57 -8.69
CA LEU A 424 3.63 -21.22 -7.46
C LEU A 424 2.78 -20.32 -6.53
N ASP A 425 1.99 -19.41 -7.09
CA ASP A 425 1.15 -18.46 -6.34
C ASP A 425 -0.35 -18.66 -6.62
N CYS A 426 -0.81 -19.89 -6.74
CA CYS A 426 -2.22 -20.24 -6.90
C CYS A 426 -3.04 -20.15 -5.60
N GLY A 427 -2.80 -19.08 -4.81
CA GLY A 427 -3.52 -18.84 -3.57
C GLY A 427 -4.99 -18.48 -3.79
N PHE A 428 -5.76 -18.50 -2.71
CA PHE A 428 -7.19 -18.15 -2.74
C PHE A 428 -7.47 -16.73 -3.22
N ASP A 429 -6.53 -15.82 -3.04
CA ASP A 429 -6.55 -14.44 -3.54
C ASP A 429 -6.40 -14.36 -5.07
N ASN A 430 -5.75 -15.35 -5.69
CA ASN A 430 -5.45 -15.40 -7.11
C ASN A 430 -6.37 -16.32 -7.92
N LEU A 431 -7.42 -16.88 -7.31
CA LEU A 431 -8.40 -17.73 -7.97
C LEU A 431 -9.79 -17.07 -7.95
N VAL A 432 -10.33 -16.77 -9.13
CA VAL A 432 -11.63 -16.10 -9.31
C VAL A 432 -12.65 -17.06 -9.92
N PHE A 433 -13.89 -17.02 -9.43
CA PHE A 433 -15.01 -17.70 -10.07
C PHE A 433 -15.58 -16.84 -11.20
N GLU A 434 -15.29 -17.22 -12.44
CA GLU A 434 -15.98 -16.70 -13.63
C GLU A 434 -16.91 -17.79 -14.16
N ASP A 435 -18.21 -17.53 -14.20
CA ASP A 435 -19.25 -18.48 -14.67
C ASP A 435 -19.21 -19.85 -13.97
N GLY A 436 -18.86 -19.87 -12.69
CA GLY A 436 -18.79 -21.09 -11.88
C GLY A 436 -17.51 -21.91 -12.03
N VAL A 437 -16.55 -21.44 -12.83
CA VAL A 437 -15.24 -22.07 -13.04
C VAL A 437 -14.14 -21.25 -12.38
N LEU A 438 -13.21 -21.91 -11.68
CA LEU A 438 -12.04 -21.25 -11.11
C LEU A 438 -11.02 -20.91 -12.20
N LYS A 439 -10.57 -19.66 -12.21
CA LYS A 439 -9.54 -19.15 -13.09
C LYS A 439 -8.42 -18.48 -12.30
N LEU A 440 -7.18 -18.77 -12.65
CA LEU A 440 -6.00 -18.08 -12.13
C LEU A 440 -5.93 -16.66 -12.73
N ILE A 441 -5.69 -15.65 -11.89
CA ILE A 441 -5.64 -14.24 -12.30
C ILE A 441 -4.28 -13.57 -12.10
N ASP A 442 -3.37 -14.20 -11.38
CA ASP A 442 -2.03 -13.65 -11.08
C ASP A 442 -0.97 -14.73 -11.24
N ASP A 443 -0.56 -14.95 -12.49
CA ASP A 443 0.45 -15.90 -12.88
C ASP A 443 1.82 -15.25 -13.11
N GLU A 444 2.15 -14.20 -12.35
CA GLU A 444 3.41 -13.46 -12.51
C GLU A 444 4.67 -14.30 -12.25
N TRP A 445 4.52 -15.44 -11.55
CA TRP A 445 5.61 -16.31 -11.18
C TRP A 445 5.55 -17.64 -11.89
N SER A 446 6.71 -18.11 -12.35
CA SER A 446 6.90 -19.45 -12.85
C SER A 446 8.05 -20.13 -12.10
N ALA A 447 7.83 -21.35 -11.61
CA ALA A 447 8.82 -22.15 -10.90
C ALA A 447 9.27 -23.32 -11.79
N SER A 448 10.53 -23.32 -12.21
CA SER A 448 11.08 -24.24 -13.19
C SER A 448 10.84 -25.72 -12.83
N GLY A 449 10.18 -26.46 -13.70
CA GLY A 449 9.86 -27.88 -13.49
C GLY A 449 8.58 -28.15 -12.70
N GLY A 450 7.92 -27.13 -12.18
CA GLY A 450 6.65 -27.23 -11.45
C GLY A 450 6.74 -27.04 -9.95
N VAL A 451 5.64 -27.29 -9.24
CA VAL A 451 5.48 -27.07 -7.79
C VAL A 451 4.83 -28.29 -7.15
N ASN A 452 5.36 -28.81 -6.04
CA ASN A 452 4.69 -29.86 -5.30
C ASN A 452 3.32 -29.39 -4.80
N ALA A 453 2.27 -30.15 -5.10
CA ALA A 453 0.88 -29.75 -4.84
C ALA A 453 0.62 -29.50 -3.35
N ASP A 454 1.16 -30.31 -2.45
CA ASP A 454 1.01 -30.15 -1.01
C ASP A 454 1.65 -28.85 -0.49
N LEU A 455 2.80 -28.41 -1.02
CA LEU A 455 3.42 -27.13 -0.66
C LEU A 455 2.60 -25.94 -1.17
N ALA A 456 1.98 -26.04 -2.35
CA ALA A 456 1.06 -25.02 -2.86
C ALA A 456 -0.21 -24.92 -2.00
N ILE A 457 -0.77 -26.04 -1.56
CA ILE A 457 -1.91 -26.11 -0.63
C ILE A 457 -1.54 -25.44 0.70
N ALA A 458 -0.41 -25.83 1.29
CA ALA A 458 0.05 -25.25 2.55
C ALA A 458 0.23 -23.73 2.45
N ARG A 459 0.83 -23.26 1.36
CA ARG A 459 1.01 -21.83 1.09
C ARG A 459 -0.32 -21.09 0.98
N SER A 460 -1.28 -21.64 0.25
CA SER A 460 -2.61 -21.04 0.05
C SER A 460 -3.39 -20.91 1.36
N LEU A 461 -3.41 -21.96 2.18
CA LEU A 461 -4.10 -21.97 3.45
C LEU A 461 -3.39 -21.13 4.52
N TRP A 462 -2.06 -21.06 4.48
CA TRP A 462 -1.29 -20.14 5.31
C TRP A 462 -1.58 -18.67 4.95
N LYS A 463 -1.64 -18.31 3.66
CA LYS A 463 -2.02 -16.96 3.22
C LYS A 463 -3.41 -16.57 3.73
N LEU A 464 -4.39 -17.47 3.66
CA LEU A 464 -5.73 -17.25 4.19
C LEU A 464 -5.71 -17.03 5.72
N SER A 465 -4.97 -17.87 6.46
CA SER A 465 -4.81 -17.74 7.92
C SER A 465 -4.15 -16.42 8.30
N TYR A 466 -3.09 -16.05 7.59
CA TYR A 466 -2.42 -14.76 7.76
C TYR A 466 -3.36 -13.58 7.52
N LEU A 467 -4.19 -13.64 6.48
CA LEU A 467 -5.16 -12.59 6.16
C LEU A 467 -6.23 -12.45 7.27
N ILE A 468 -6.77 -13.56 7.78
CA ILE A 468 -7.74 -13.55 8.89
C ILE A 468 -7.19 -12.79 10.09
N VAL A 469 -5.94 -13.07 10.45
CA VAL A 469 -5.28 -12.40 11.58
C VAL A 469 -4.96 -10.96 11.25
N LYS A 470 -4.42 -10.68 10.07
CA LYS A 470 -4.03 -9.34 9.63
C LYS A 470 -5.22 -8.39 9.50
N SER A 471 -6.35 -8.84 8.94
CA SER A 471 -7.57 -8.02 8.80
C SER A 471 -8.36 -7.91 10.11
N GLY A 472 -8.09 -8.76 11.09
CA GLY A 472 -8.87 -8.88 12.32
C GLY A 472 -10.25 -9.49 12.08
N SER A 473 -10.32 -10.42 11.16
CA SER A 473 -11.57 -11.04 10.76
C SER A 473 -12.23 -11.76 11.94
N LYS A 474 -13.49 -11.45 12.17
CA LYS A 474 -14.27 -12.05 13.27
C LYS A 474 -14.84 -13.39 12.84
N VAL A 475 -14.00 -14.39 12.80
CA VAL A 475 -14.43 -15.77 12.60
C VAL A 475 -14.75 -16.36 14.00
N PRO A 476 -15.94 -16.95 14.23
CA PRO A 476 -16.47 -17.23 15.57
C PRO A 476 -15.56 -18.04 16.50
N TRP A 477 -14.67 -18.87 15.97
CA TRP A 477 -13.82 -19.78 16.76
C TRP A 477 -12.31 -19.51 16.63
N THR A 478 -11.89 -18.41 15.95
CA THR A 478 -10.47 -18.20 15.58
C THR A 478 -9.73 -17.14 16.40
N SER A 479 -10.41 -16.34 17.21
CA SER A 479 -9.83 -15.14 17.83
C SER A 479 -8.58 -15.37 18.68
N ASN A 480 -8.41 -16.55 19.25
CA ASN A 480 -7.24 -16.94 20.05
C ASN A 480 -6.29 -17.89 19.33
N MET A 481 -6.65 -18.38 18.14
CA MET A 481 -5.79 -19.26 17.35
C MET A 481 -4.69 -18.44 16.70
N SER A 482 -3.48 -18.97 16.74
CA SER A 482 -2.36 -18.39 15.98
C SER A 482 -2.54 -18.62 14.46
N ILE A 483 -1.76 -17.94 13.64
CA ILE A 483 -1.72 -18.19 12.19
C ILE A 483 -1.39 -19.66 11.93
N GLU A 484 -0.43 -20.22 12.69
CA GLU A 484 -0.07 -21.65 12.59
C GLU A 484 -1.23 -22.57 12.95
N ASP A 485 -1.89 -22.35 14.11
CA ASP A 485 -3.04 -23.15 14.52
C ASP A 485 -4.19 -23.11 13.49
N LEU A 486 -4.46 -21.94 12.93
CA LEU A 486 -5.45 -21.77 11.87
C LEU A 486 -5.06 -22.55 10.61
N THR A 487 -3.80 -22.47 10.22
CA THR A 487 -3.30 -23.18 9.04
C THR A 487 -3.39 -24.69 9.23
N VAL A 488 -2.97 -25.20 10.38
CA VAL A 488 -3.14 -26.64 10.73
C VAL A 488 -4.61 -27.03 10.66
N LYS A 489 -5.50 -26.21 11.24
CA LYS A 489 -6.93 -26.49 11.21
C LYS A 489 -7.51 -26.56 9.80
N PHE A 490 -7.09 -25.67 8.92
CA PHE A 490 -7.53 -25.68 7.52
C PHE A 490 -6.93 -26.85 6.72
N LEU A 491 -5.69 -27.26 7.03
CA LEU A 491 -5.09 -28.48 6.47
C LEU A 491 -5.84 -29.74 6.90
N GLU A 492 -6.26 -29.83 8.17
CA GLU A 492 -7.09 -30.95 8.68
C GLU A 492 -8.48 -31.01 8.00
N MET A 493 -9.01 -29.88 7.54
CA MET A 493 -10.30 -29.79 6.82
C MET A 493 -10.15 -30.05 5.32
N PHE A 494 -8.92 -30.10 4.80
CA PHE A 494 -8.67 -30.33 3.39
C PHE A 494 -9.09 -31.76 2.99
N PRO A 495 -9.70 -31.97 1.78
CA PRO A 495 -10.27 -33.27 1.42
C PRO A 495 -9.26 -34.39 1.16
N LYS A 496 -7.95 -34.07 1.21
CA LYS A 496 -6.84 -34.97 0.93
C LYS A 496 -5.96 -35.14 2.17
N ASP A 497 -5.50 -36.35 2.44
CA ASP A 497 -4.54 -36.60 3.52
C ASP A 497 -3.19 -35.93 3.20
N LEU A 498 -2.77 -35.01 4.05
CA LEU A 498 -1.51 -34.29 3.93
C LEU A 498 -0.52 -34.75 5.02
N ARG A 499 0.77 -34.77 4.70
CA ARG A 499 1.81 -35.21 5.64
C ARG A 499 1.95 -34.28 6.84
N ASN A 500 2.27 -34.84 8.02
CA ASN A 500 2.31 -34.11 9.29
C ASN A 500 3.42 -33.04 9.38
N ASP A 501 4.51 -33.17 8.62
CA ASP A 501 5.68 -32.27 8.62
C ASP A 501 5.61 -31.19 7.53
N LEU A 502 4.50 -31.15 6.78
CA LEU A 502 4.29 -30.28 5.63
C LEU A 502 4.59 -28.80 5.92
N LEU A 503 4.13 -28.28 7.07
CA LEU A 503 4.35 -26.88 7.43
C LEU A 503 5.82 -26.53 7.63
N THR A 504 6.61 -27.45 8.18
CA THR A 504 8.05 -27.25 8.36
C THR A 504 8.76 -27.06 7.00
N ASP A 505 8.42 -27.90 6.03
CA ASP A 505 9.00 -27.81 4.69
C ASP A 505 8.47 -26.59 3.93
N PHE A 506 7.18 -26.27 4.09
CA PHE A 506 6.61 -25.05 3.54
C PHE A 506 7.32 -23.79 4.07
N TYR A 507 7.60 -23.69 5.37
CA TYR A 507 8.30 -22.51 5.93
C TYR A 507 9.72 -22.37 5.37
N LYS A 508 10.43 -23.46 5.16
CA LYS A 508 11.76 -23.44 4.50
C LYS A 508 11.65 -22.98 3.04
N ALA A 509 10.65 -23.49 2.32
CA ALA A 509 10.41 -23.12 0.93
C ALA A 509 10.03 -21.64 0.81
N GLU A 510 9.12 -21.15 1.65
CA GLU A 510 8.70 -19.75 1.67
C GLU A 510 9.84 -18.81 2.10
N ALA A 511 10.67 -19.19 3.08
CA ALA A 511 11.85 -18.42 3.47
C ALA A 511 12.87 -18.33 2.33
N SER A 512 13.05 -19.43 1.60
CA SER A 512 13.91 -19.44 0.41
C SER A 512 13.37 -18.55 -0.71
N LEU A 513 12.07 -18.61 -1.01
CA LEU A 513 11.41 -17.70 -1.96
C LEU A 513 11.61 -16.24 -1.57
N ARG A 514 11.37 -15.91 -0.29
CA ARG A 514 11.56 -14.55 0.23
C ARG A 514 13.00 -14.07 0.08
N SER A 515 14.00 -14.91 0.32
CA SER A 515 15.40 -14.53 0.17
C SER A 515 15.81 -14.22 -1.29
N VAL A 516 15.12 -14.82 -2.26
CA VAL A 516 15.26 -14.47 -3.68
C VAL A 516 14.63 -13.11 -3.97
N VAL A 517 13.38 -12.93 -3.56
CA VAL A 517 12.52 -11.80 -3.97
C VAL A 517 12.69 -10.56 -3.08
N MET A 518 13.02 -10.75 -1.79
CA MET A 518 13.15 -9.69 -0.78
C MET A 518 14.58 -9.59 -0.28
N SER A 519 14.91 -8.48 0.39
CA SER A 519 16.19 -8.33 1.08
C SER A 519 16.22 -9.20 2.35
N GLY A 520 17.37 -9.75 2.71
CA GLY A 520 17.58 -10.62 3.88
C GLY A 520 18.07 -12.02 3.52
N GLN A 521 18.55 -12.74 4.53
CA GLN A 521 18.99 -14.14 4.38
C GLN A 521 17.83 -15.10 4.63
N ILE A 522 17.96 -16.35 4.19
CA ILE A 522 16.94 -17.40 4.44
C ILE A 522 16.64 -17.54 5.93
N THR A 523 17.67 -17.49 6.78
CA THR A 523 17.53 -17.57 8.25
C THR A 523 16.67 -16.46 8.83
N ASP A 524 16.89 -15.21 8.37
CA ASP A 524 16.14 -14.04 8.84
C ASP A 524 14.65 -14.17 8.47
N HIS A 525 14.38 -14.60 7.24
CA HIS A 525 13.01 -14.83 6.76
C HIS A 525 12.32 -15.99 7.48
N LEU A 526 13.08 -17.03 7.85
CA LEU A 526 12.53 -18.17 8.59
C LEU A 526 12.17 -17.76 10.04
N GLU A 527 13.02 -16.97 10.69
CA GLU A 527 12.73 -16.40 12.02
C GLU A 527 11.50 -15.49 12.00
N ASP A 528 11.39 -14.60 11.00
CA ASP A 528 10.22 -13.73 10.81
C ASP A 528 8.93 -14.54 10.59
N LEU A 529 9.00 -15.62 9.80
CA LEU A 529 7.86 -16.52 9.62
C LEU A 529 7.42 -17.16 10.94
N TYR A 530 8.35 -17.71 11.72
CA TYR A 530 8.02 -18.31 13.02
C TYR A 530 7.46 -17.29 14.02
N GLU A 531 7.99 -16.06 14.04
CA GLU A 531 7.44 -14.99 14.88
C GLU A 531 6.04 -14.58 14.41
N THR A 532 5.86 -14.40 13.11
CA THR A 532 4.57 -14.05 12.50
C THR A 532 3.52 -15.12 12.78
N ASN A 533 3.86 -16.39 12.65
CA ASN A 533 2.95 -17.52 12.81
C ASN A 533 2.38 -17.67 14.23
N ARG A 534 3.04 -17.09 15.25
CA ARG A 534 2.55 -17.06 16.64
C ARG A 534 1.48 -15.99 16.88
N ARG A 535 1.25 -15.08 15.92
CA ARG A 535 0.26 -14.00 16.06
C ARG A 535 -1.15 -14.54 15.89
N SER A 536 -2.08 -14.05 16.71
CA SER A 536 -3.52 -14.31 16.61
C SER A 536 -4.28 -13.00 16.42
N VAL A 537 -5.57 -13.07 16.10
CA VAL A 537 -6.42 -11.87 15.98
C VAL A 537 -6.33 -11.01 17.24
N ASN A 538 -6.28 -11.63 18.41
CA ASN A 538 -6.17 -10.92 19.70
C ASN A 538 -4.75 -10.44 20.03
N SER A 539 -3.70 -11.14 19.56
CA SER A 539 -2.30 -10.81 19.86
C SER A 539 -1.61 -10.00 18.75
N ALA A 540 -2.10 -10.07 17.51
CA ALA A 540 -1.55 -9.28 16.39
C ALA A 540 -1.59 -7.78 16.65
N PHE A 541 -2.44 -7.36 17.57
CA PHE A 541 -2.57 -5.99 18.08
C PHE A 541 -2.16 -6.01 19.54
N SER A 542 -0.88 -6.34 19.77
CA SER A 542 -0.41 -6.45 21.15
C SER A 542 -0.67 -5.14 21.89
N ILE A 543 -1.59 -5.27 22.60
CA ILE A 543 -2.17 -4.65 23.77
C ILE A 543 -1.13 -3.95 24.69
N HIS A 544 0.17 -4.17 24.54
CA HIS A 544 1.13 -3.52 25.41
C HIS A 544 1.24 -2.01 25.21
N SER A 545 1.12 -1.50 23.99
CA SER A 545 1.00 -0.07 23.76
C SER A 545 -0.44 0.45 23.92
N THR A 546 -1.44 -0.35 23.52
CA THR A 546 -2.85 0.08 23.49
C THR A 546 -3.52 0.04 24.86
N GLN A 547 -3.22 -0.94 25.73
CA GLN A 547 -3.77 -0.94 27.10
C GLN A 547 -3.16 0.13 27.99
N ALA A 548 -1.87 0.43 27.85
CA ALA A 548 -1.26 1.54 28.54
C ALA A 548 -1.81 2.88 28.01
N SER A 549 -1.98 3.01 26.69
CA SER A 549 -2.57 4.18 26.04
C SER A 549 -4.06 4.33 26.36
N PHE A 550 -4.84 3.24 26.29
CA PHE A 550 -6.27 3.27 26.66
C PHE A 550 -6.47 3.61 28.14
N ARG A 551 -5.66 3.02 29.03
CA ARG A 551 -5.69 3.35 30.46
C ARG A 551 -5.23 4.78 30.76
N SER A 552 -4.24 5.30 30.04
CA SER A 552 -3.79 6.68 30.22
C SER A 552 -4.80 7.68 29.63
N LYS A 553 -5.35 7.39 28.44
CA LYS A 553 -6.32 8.25 27.73
C LYS A 553 -7.65 8.39 28.46
N PHE A 554 -8.07 7.38 29.21
CA PHE A 554 -9.30 7.42 30.03
C PHE A 554 -9.07 7.62 31.54
N SER A 555 -7.82 7.89 31.96
CA SER A 555 -7.53 8.19 33.37
C SER A 555 -8.28 9.41 33.90
N TRP A 556 -8.63 10.36 33.03
CA TRP A 556 -9.42 11.55 33.32
C TRP A 556 -10.87 11.21 33.72
N LEU A 557 -11.47 10.11 33.22
CA LEU A 557 -12.80 9.65 33.62
C LEU A 557 -12.91 9.39 35.13
N LYS A 558 -11.78 9.09 35.79
CA LYS A 558 -11.75 8.91 37.25
C LYS A 558 -11.94 10.22 38.03
N ARG A 559 -11.83 11.38 37.36
CA ARG A 559 -11.95 12.70 37.96
C ARG A 559 -13.38 13.24 37.98
N PHE A 560 -14.34 12.55 37.33
CA PHE A 560 -15.76 12.96 37.33
C PHE A 560 -16.60 12.12 38.27
N PRO A 561 -17.66 12.68 38.89
CA PRO A 561 -18.49 11.96 39.87
C PRO A 561 -19.17 10.68 39.38
N GLY A 562 -19.32 10.46 38.10
CA GLY A 562 -19.85 9.22 37.49
C GLY A 562 -18.78 8.29 36.90
N GLY A 563 -17.51 8.72 36.83
CA GLY A 563 -16.45 8.03 36.09
C GLY A 563 -16.02 6.68 36.72
N ARG A 564 -16.30 6.47 38.03
CA ARG A 564 -16.01 5.19 38.71
C ARG A 564 -16.95 4.07 38.27
N LEU A 565 -18.16 4.37 37.83
CA LEU A 565 -19.10 3.37 37.31
C LEU A 565 -18.70 2.93 35.89
N LEU A 566 -18.34 3.87 35.01
CA LEU A 566 -17.87 3.59 33.67
C LEU A 566 -16.53 2.82 33.66
N ALA A 567 -15.62 3.14 34.59
CA ALA A 567 -14.35 2.42 34.73
C ALA A 567 -14.50 0.95 35.20
N ARG A 568 -15.66 0.57 35.75
CA ARG A 568 -15.98 -0.84 36.09
C ARG A 568 -16.39 -1.66 34.86
N TRP A 569 -16.96 -1.03 33.84
CA TRP A 569 -17.36 -1.70 32.59
C TRP A 569 -16.19 -1.97 31.64
N THR A 570 -15.06 -1.33 31.83
CA THR A 570 -13.84 -1.49 31.03
C THR A 570 -12.85 -2.50 31.63
N ARG A 571 -13.20 -3.22 32.70
CA ARG A 571 -12.38 -4.34 33.19
C ARG A 571 -12.77 -5.62 32.44
N PRO A 572 -11.86 -6.26 31.71
CA PRO A 572 -12.12 -7.60 31.21
C PRO A 572 -12.32 -8.56 32.41
N ARG A 573 -13.31 -9.42 32.31
CA ARG A 573 -13.46 -10.58 33.17
C ARG A 573 -12.41 -11.61 32.85
#